data_0365b0bb2db8a5eb603ab95d6adc07b2
#
_entry.id   0365b0bb2db8a5eb603ab95d6adc07b2
#
_cell.length_a   1.000
_cell.length_b   1.000
_cell.length_c   1.000
_cell.angle_alpha   90.00
_cell.angle_beta   90.00
_cell.angle_gamma   90.00
#
_symmetry.space_group_name_H-M   'P 1'
#
loop_
_entity.id
_entity.type
_entity.pdbx_description
1 polymer ?
#
loop_
_entity_poly.entity_id
_entity_poly.type
_entity_poly.pdbx_seq_one_letter_code
_entity_poly.pdbx_strand_id
1 'polypeptide(L)'
;MQRRNTVRVFVGSTLALAVLGAAMAYSASATPNKGNAALGKAMFATKCVACHKADGSGGVKLTGNPTPNWKDPKTWADPKRKDDDYFRDCITNGKVKSGMVAWGKTGQIKPDQIENLIAYIRTFQKK
;
A
#
# COMPACT_ATOMS: atom_id res chain seq x y z
N MET A 1 23.63 -86.16 18.96
CA MET A 1 22.29 -85.58 19.13
C MET A 1 22.42 -84.07 18.99
N GLN A 2 22.04 -83.55 17.85
CA GLN A 2 22.25 -82.11 17.57
C GLN A 2 20.89 -81.45 17.42
N ARG A 3 20.55 -80.60 18.40
CA ARG A 3 19.29 -79.83 18.37
C ARG A 3 19.51 -78.57 17.54
N ARG A 4 18.81 -78.49 16.41
CA ARG A 4 18.75 -77.33 15.56
C ARG A 4 17.74 -76.37 16.16
N ASN A 5 18.23 -75.18 16.68
CA ASN A 5 17.38 -74.06 17.08
C ASN A 5 17.07 -73.23 15.82
N THR A 6 15.82 -73.26 15.40
CA THR A 6 15.31 -72.45 14.34
C THR A 6 14.94 -71.09 14.88
N VAL A 7 15.75 -70.07 14.59
CA VAL A 7 15.42 -68.70 14.91
C VAL A 7 14.44 -68.19 13.87
N ARG A 8 13.22 -67.93 14.29
CA ARG A 8 12.21 -67.24 13.47
C ARG A 8 12.46 -65.73 13.53
N VAL A 9 12.93 -65.17 12.41
CA VAL A 9 13.03 -63.72 12.24
C VAL A 9 11.64 -63.20 11.91
N PHE A 10 11.06 -62.45 12.80
CA PHE A 10 9.86 -61.65 12.53
C PHE A 10 10.28 -60.38 11.79
N VAL A 11 9.97 -60.33 10.49
CA VAL A 11 10.09 -59.09 9.73
C VAL A 11 8.87 -58.22 10.07
N GLY A 12 9.08 -57.25 10.96
CA GLY A 12 8.09 -56.26 11.26
C GLY A 12 8.04 -55.22 10.14
N SER A 13 6.97 -55.26 9.35
CA SER A 13 6.69 -54.17 8.40
C SER A 13 6.27 -52.90 9.14
N THR A 14 7.17 -51.95 9.25
CA THR A 14 6.83 -50.60 9.70
C THR A 14 6.24 -49.84 8.52
N LEU A 15 4.90 -49.65 8.53
CA LEU A 15 4.22 -48.70 7.66
C LEU A 15 4.62 -47.29 8.08
N ALA A 16 5.47 -46.61 7.30
CA ALA A 16 5.73 -45.20 7.44
C ALA A 16 4.56 -44.43 6.81
N LEU A 17 3.68 -43.87 7.64
CA LEU A 17 2.70 -42.86 7.21
C LEU A 17 3.45 -41.55 6.91
N ALA A 18 3.66 -41.28 5.64
CA ALA A 18 4.08 -39.95 5.18
C ALA A 18 2.89 -38.98 5.30
N VAL A 19 2.88 -38.16 6.34
CA VAL A 19 1.94 -37.04 6.45
C VAL A 19 2.47 -35.93 5.55
N LEU A 20 1.93 -35.83 4.32
CA LEU A 20 2.12 -34.64 3.49
C LEU A 20 1.35 -33.48 4.14
N GLY A 21 2.04 -32.67 4.94
CA GLY A 21 1.54 -31.37 5.37
C GLY A 21 1.49 -30.42 4.18
N ALA A 22 0.31 -30.24 3.58
CA ALA A 22 0.07 -29.17 2.63
C ALA A 22 0.10 -27.85 3.39
N ALA A 23 1.23 -27.14 3.36
CA ALA A 23 1.32 -25.76 3.79
C ALA A 23 0.50 -24.90 2.82
N MET A 24 -0.75 -24.63 3.16
CA MET A 24 -1.55 -23.63 2.49
C MET A 24 -0.93 -22.27 2.81
N ALA A 25 -0.16 -21.74 1.84
CA ALA A 25 0.23 -20.33 1.85
C ALA A 25 -1.03 -19.50 1.68
N TYR A 26 -1.59 -19.01 2.79
CA TYR A 26 -2.60 -17.98 2.77
C TYR A 26 -1.92 -16.69 2.26
N SER A 27 -1.99 -16.48 0.96
CA SER A 27 -1.77 -15.15 0.40
C SER A 27 -2.93 -14.28 0.88
N ALA A 28 -2.74 -13.58 1.99
CA ALA A 28 -3.63 -12.52 2.38
C ALA A 28 -3.53 -11.44 1.29
N SER A 29 -4.44 -11.48 0.33
CA SER A 29 -4.72 -10.33 -0.53
C SER A 29 -5.20 -9.22 0.39
N ALA A 30 -4.28 -8.33 0.79
CA ALA A 30 -4.64 -7.12 1.51
C ALA A 30 -5.57 -6.33 0.59
N THR A 31 -6.88 -6.38 0.84
CA THR A 31 -7.82 -5.42 0.28
C THR A 31 -7.27 -4.02 0.59
N PRO A 32 -7.19 -3.12 -0.40
CA PRO A 32 -6.72 -1.77 -0.15
C PRO A 32 -7.51 -1.18 1.01
N ASN A 33 -6.84 -0.88 2.10
CA ASN A 33 -7.48 -0.31 3.28
C ASN A 33 -8.08 1.04 2.86
N LYS A 34 -9.41 1.15 2.93
CA LYS A 34 -10.09 2.40 2.62
C LYS A 34 -9.65 3.44 3.65
N GLY A 35 -8.79 4.38 3.24
CA GLY A 35 -8.15 5.33 4.13
C GLY A 35 -9.13 6.17 4.96
N ASN A 36 -8.65 6.66 6.09
CA ASN A 36 -9.40 7.54 6.99
C ASN A 36 -9.09 9.02 6.65
N ALA A 37 -10.08 9.74 6.13
CA ALA A 37 -9.91 11.14 5.73
C ALA A 37 -9.58 12.09 6.90
N ALA A 38 -10.00 11.80 8.13
CA ALA A 38 -9.68 12.64 9.29
C ALA A 38 -8.18 12.51 9.65
N LEU A 39 -7.64 11.29 9.63
CA LEU A 39 -6.20 11.06 9.80
C LEU A 39 -5.39 11.66 8.64
N GLY A 40 -5.90 11.54 7.42
CA GLY A 40 -5.30 12.17 6.23
C GLY A 40 -5.25 13.69 6.34
N LYS A 41 -6.31 14.32 6.85
CA LYS A 41 -6.36 15.79 7.09
C LYS A 41 -5.26 16.24 8.06
N ALA A 42 -5.10 15.56 9.17
CA ALA A 42 -4.07 15.89 10.15
C ALA A 42 -2.65 15.82 9.55
N MET A 43 -2.38 14.79 8.76
CA MET A 43 -1.10 14.63 8.08
C MET A 43 -0.91 15.66 6.95
N PHE A 44 -1.94 15.93 6.18
CA PHE A 44 -1.94 16.92 5.12
C PHE A 44 -1.56 18.31 5.65
N ALA A 45 -2.12 18.69 6.79
CA ALA A 45 -1.85 19.99 7.45
C ALA A 45 -0.37 20.17 7.83
N THR A 46 0.37 19.10 8.05
CA THR A 46 1.78 19.18 8.46
C THR A 46 2.77 18.99 7.31
N LYS A 47 2.40 18.21 6.30
CA LYS A 47 3.35 17.80 5.25
C LYS A 47 3.02 18.32 3.84
N CYS A 48 1.78 18.66 3.58
CA CYS A 48 1.31 18.95 2.22
C CYS A 48 0.84 20.39 2.03
N VAL A 49 0.39 21.06 3.10
CA VAL A 49 -0.26 22.37 3.06
C VAL A 49 0.64 23.46 2.48
N ALA A 50 1.95 23.39 2.67
CA ALA A 50 2.88 24.40 2.17
C ALA A 50 2.80 24.56 0.63
N CYS A 51 2.56 23.47 -0.09
CA CYS A 51 2.46 23.47 -1.55
C CYS A 51 1.03 23.33 -2.06
N HIS A 52 0.19 22.56 -1.38
CA HIS A 52 -1.18 22.28 -1.83
C HIS A 52 -2.23 23.20 -1.19
N LYS A 53 -1.85 24.01 -0.22
CA LYS A 53 -2.70 24.86 0.61
C LYS A 53 -3.78 24.11 1.39
N ALA A 54 -4.21 24.63 2.50
CA ALA A 54 -5.15 23.96 3.39
C ALA A 54 -6.51 23.67 2.74
N ASP A 55 -6.91 24.50 1.80
CA ASP A 55 -8.17 24.39 1.05
C ASP A 55 -8.05 23.62 -0.27
N GLY A 56 -6.86 23.08 -0.60
CA GLY A 56 -6.60 22.34 -1.82
C GLY A 56 -6.49 23.21 -3.08
N SER A 57 -6.46 24.54 -2.98
CA SER A 57 -6.38 25.43 -4.15
C SER A 57 -5.03 25.38 -4.89
N GLY A 58 -4.00 24.86 -4.27
CA GLY A 58 -2.69 24.68 -4.91
C GLY A 58 -2.10 25.95 -5.53
N GLY A 59 -1.62 25.85 -6.76
CA GLY A 59 -1.05 26.96 -7.52
C GLY A 59 0.39 27.32 -7.13
N VAL A 60 1.00 26.61 -6.18
CA VAL A 60 2.40 26.85 -5.79
C VAL A 60 3.32 26.20 -6.82
N LYS A 61 4.23 27.00 -7.35
CA LYS A 61 5.25 26.55 -8.31
C LYS A 61 6.62 26.62 -7.65
N LEU A 62 7.28 25.48 -7.51
CA LEU A 62 8.67 25.41 -7.05
C LEU A 62 9.62 25.35 -8.25
N THR A 63 9.61 24.26 -9.00
CA THR A 63 10.51 24.06 -10.16
C THR A 63 9.73 23.80 -11.44
N GLY A 64 8.92 22.80 -11.52
CA GLY A 64 8.17 22.42 -12.72
C GLY A 64 6.77 23.07 -12.80
N ASN A 65 5.78 22.24 -13.06
CA ASN A 65 4.39 22.67 -13.09
C ASN A 65 3.89 23.05 -11.68
N PRO A 66 2.99 24.04 -11.57
CA PRO A 66 2.39 24.38 -10.29
C PRO A 66 1.57 23.21 -9.74
N THR A 67 1.41 23.18 -8.42
CA THR A 67 0.55 22.21 -7.76
C THR A 67 -0.91 22.35 -8.23
N PRO A 68 -1.65 21.25 -8.41
CA PRO A 68 -2.99 21.28 -8.94
C PRO A 68 -3.96 22.03 -8.00
N ASN A 69 -4.93 22.70 -8.60
CA ASN A 69 -6.06 23.24 -7.88
C ASN A 69 -7.16 22.19 -7.78
N TRP A 70 -7.28 21.54 -6.63
CA TRP A 70 -8.29 20.49 -6.41
C TRP A 70 -9.70 21.04 -6.18
N LYS A 71 -9.87 22.38 -6.06
CA LYS A 71 -11.18 23.02 -6.05
C LYS A 71 -11.75 23.23 -7.46
N ASP A 72 -10.89 23.15 -8.49
CA ASP A 72 -11.32 23.28 -9.88
C ASP A 72 -11.83 21.91 -10.40
N PRO A 73 -13.10 21.81 -10.84
CA PRO A 73 -13.65 20.60 -11.43
C PRO A 73 -12.84 20.08 -12.63
N LYS A 74 -12.19 20.97 -13.39
CA LYS A 74 -11.33 20.60 -14.53
C LYS A 74 -10.14 19.77 -14.08
N THR A 75 -9.63 19.99 -12.89
CA THR A 75 -8.55 19.17 -12.31
C THR A 75 -8.97 17.71 -12.19
N TRP A 76 -10.23 17.45 -11.87
CA TRP A 76 -10.77 16.10 -11.69
C TRP A 76 -11.25 15.47 -13.00
N ALA A 77 -11.39 16.25 -14.06
CA ALA A 77 -11.71 15.74 -15.39
C ALA A 77 -10.56 14.95 -16.03
N ASP A 78 -9.31 15.14 -15.55
CA ASP A 78 -8.15 14.38 -15.98
C ASP A 78 -8.35 12.89 -15.67
N PRO A 79 -8.34 11.99 -16.69
CA PRO A 79 -8.56 10.56 -16.49
C PRO A 79 -7.64 9.93 -15.44
N LYS A 80 -6.40 10.41 -15.33
CA LYS A 80 -5.42 9.90 -14.37
C LYS A 80 -5.86 10.10 -12.91
N ARG A 81 -6.61 11.17 -12.63
CA ARG A 81 -7.07 11.52 -11.28
C ARG A 81 -8.36 10.80 -10.88
N LYS A 82 -8.94 10.00 -11.76
CA LYS A 82 -10.08 9.13 -11.44
C LYS A 82 -9.65 7.97 -10.57
N ASP A 83 -8.40 7.52 -10.73
CA ASP A 83 -7.83 6.38 -10.01
C ASP A 83 -7.03 6.84 -8.78
N ASP A 84 -7.18 6.11 -7.67
CA ASP A 84 -6.39 6.31 -6.45
C ASP A 84 -4.92 5.91 -6.64
N ASP A 85 -4.63 5.00 -7.57
CA ASP A 85 -3.26 4.59 -7.89
C ASP A 85 -2.41 5.77 -8.38
N TYR A 86 -3.00 6.72 -9.09
CA TYR A 86 -2.32 7.94 -9.49
C TYR A 86 -1.85 8.76 -8.28
N PHE A 87 -2.70 8.93 -7.27
CA PHE A 87 -2.34 9.65 -6.05
C PHE A 87 -1.34 8.88 -5.22
N ARG A 88 -1.51 7.57 -5.14
CA ARG A 88 -0.59 6.66 -4.44
C ARG A 88 0.81 6.76 -5.05
N ASP A 89 0.93 6.70 -6.37
CA ASP A 89 2.20 6.89 -7.09
C ASP A 89 2.79 8.27 -6.81
N CYS A 90 1.99 9.34 -6.92
CA CYS A 90 2.46 10.70 -6.68
C CYS A 90 3.01 10.89 -5.26
N ILE A 91 2.35 10.34 -4.23
CA ILE A 91 2.79 10.48 -2.84
C ILE A 91 3.99 9.58 -2.57
N THR A 92 3.98 8.37 -3.09
CA THR A 92 5.08 7.41 -2.88
C THR A 92 6.36 7.87 -3.56
N ASN A 93 6.30 8.15 -4.85
CA ASN A 93 7.47 8.42 -5.69
C ASN A 93 7.76 9.91 -5.88
N GLY A 94 6.85 10.78 -5.45
CA GLY A 94 6.96 12.22 -5.64
C GLY A 94 6.78 12.66 -7.10
N LYS A 95 6.83 13.95 -7.30
CA LYS A 95 7.02 14.59 -8.60
C LYS A 95 8.26 15.48 -8.49
N VAL A 96 9.41 14.85 -8.35
CA VAL A 96 10.68 15.49 -7.99
C VAL A 96 11.04 16.65 -8.95
N LYS A 97 10.77 16.49 -10.24
CA LYS A 97 10.96 17.56 -11.25
C LYS A 97 10.10 18.81 -11.00
N SER A 98 9.00 18.67 -10.26
CA SER A 98 8.12 19.77 -9.83
C SER A 98 8.33 20.16 -8.37
N GLY A 99 9.31 19.58 -7.68
CA GLY A 99 9.65 19.86 -6.29
C GLY A 99 8.84 19.06 -5.26
N MET A 100 7.98 18.11 -5.69
CA MET A 100 7.24 17.27 -4.75
C MET A 100 8.12 16.12 -4.25
N VAL A 101 8.24 16.01 -2.93
CA VAL A 101 9.03 14.97 -2.26
C VAL A 101 8.43 13.58 -2.48
N ALA A 102 9.30 12.58 -2.60
CA ALA A 102 8.93 11.16 -2.65
C ALA A 102 8.67 10.61 -1.24
N TRP A 103 7.55 10.99 -0.64
CA TRP A 103 7.25 10.76 0.77
C TRP A 103 7.27 9.28 1.18
N GLY A 104 6.69 8.41 0.35
CA GLY A 104 6.69 6.97 0.61
C GLY A 104 8.08 6.37 0.41
N LYS A 105 8.75 6.71 -0.70
CA LYS A 105 10.08 6.17 -1.03
C LYS A 105 11.14 6.57 0.00
N THR A 106 11.01 7.73 0.62
CA THR A 106 11.90 8.18 1.69
C THR A 106 11.52 7.62 3.07
N GLY A 107 10.45 6.82 3.16
CA GLY A 107 9.97 6.23 4.41
C GLY A 107 9.30 7.22 5.38
N GLN A 108 9.09 8.48 4.97
CA GLN A 108 8.50 9.51 5.83
C GLN A 108 6.98 9.37 5.98
N ILE A 109 6.33 8.70 5.01
CA ILE A 109 4.89 8.39 5.05
C ILE A 109 4.74 6.90 4.72
N LYS A 110 4.07 6.16 5.59
CA LYS A 110 3.84 4.72 5.44
C LYS A 110 2.69 4.44 4.47
N PRO A 111 2.57 3.21 3.91
CA PRO A 111 1.51 2.89 2.95
C PRO A 111 0.08 3.14 3.45
N ASP A 112 -0.23 2.78 4.70
CA ASP A 112 -1.53 3.03 5.33
C ASP A 112 -1.83 4.54 5.48
N GLN A 113 -0.81 5.32 5.74
CA GLN A 113 -0.89 6.78 5.84
C GLN A 113 -1.09 7.42 4.46
N ILE A 114 -0.56 6.83 3.40
CA ILE A 114 -0.82 7.26 2.02
C ILE A 114 -2.31 7.08 1.70
N GLU A 115 -2.92 5.95 2.07
CA GLU A 115 -4.36 5.73 1.87
C GLU A 115 -5.20 6.77 2.64
N ASN A 116 -4.81 7.14 3.85
CA ASN A 116 -5.46 8.19 4.62
C ASN A 116 -5.39 9.55 3.90
N LEU A 117 -4.22 9.89 3.34
CA LEU A 117 -4.04 11.12 2.55
C LEU A 117 -4.92 11.11 1.29
N ILE A 118 -4.99 10.00 0.56
CA ILE A 118 -5.83 9.87 -0.63
C ILE A 118 -7.30 10.08 -0.25
N ALA A 119 -7.77 9.45 0.83
CA ALA A 119 -9.13 9.64 1.31
C ALA A 119 -9.44 11.12 1.62
N TYR A 120 -8.49 11.85 2.19
CA TYR A 120 -8.65 13.28 2.45
C TYR A 120 -8.64 14.11 1.15
N ILE A 121 -7.70 13.87 0.24
CA ILE A 121 -7.62 14.56 -1.05
C ILE A 121 -8.93 14.39 -1.84
N ARG A 122 -9.55 13.22 -1.79
CA ARG A 122 -10.86 12.96 -2.41
C ARG A 122 -12.00 13.82 -1.84
N THR A 123 -11.86 14.36 -0.64
CA THR A 123 -12.88 15.27 -0.10
C THR A 123 -12.96 16.59 -0.86
N PHE A 124 -11.88 17.03 -1.53
CA PHE A 124 -11.89 18.23 -2.35
C PHE A 124 -12.70 18.07 -3.65
N GLN A 125 -12.82 16.84 -4.14
CA GLN A 125 -13.59 16.53 -5.35
C GLN A 125 -15.10 16.77 -5.18
N LYS A 126 -15.59 16.73 -3.95
CA LYS A 126 -17.03 16.76 -3.61
C LYS A 126 -17.58 18.16 -3.32
N LYS A 127 -16.77 19.20 -3.47
CA LYS A 127 -17.17 20.56 -3.12
C LYS A 127 -17.53 21.38 -4.35
#